data_2fc7518a5f77f0f9769b4d9403794898
#
_entry.id   2fc7518a5f77f0f9769b4d9403794898
#
_cell.length_a   1.000
_cell.length_b   1.000
_cell.length_c   1.000
_cell.angle_alpha   90.00
_cell.angle_beta   90.00
_cell.angle_gamma   90.00
#
_symmetry.space_group_name_H-M   'P 1'
#
loop_
_entity.id
_entity.type
_entity.pdbx_description
1 polymer ?
#
loop_
_entity_poly.entity_id
_entity_poly.type
_entity_poly.pdbx_seq_one_letter_code
_entity_poly.pdbx_strand_id
1 'polypeptide(L)'
;MKKDRSALLTLVALGILSAVLTLLAFTAPFLANWFVTTFHRPVGIVPVILTTFYAILPFAAGVLVCLWKLLCNILSEDVFTETNVRLLRTVGFLLFFATLIFAVAGFFYMPFFLLAVCAAFITLIVRVVKNCFAAAVVLKDENDMTI
;
A
#
# COMPACT_ATOMS: atom_id res chain seq x y z
N MET A 1 -24.75 11.22 -7.54
CA MET A 1 -25.07 10.98 -6.12
C MET A 1 -24.51 9.68 -5.54
N LYS A 2 -24.62 8.51 -6.18
CA LYS A 2 -23.99 7.26 -5.64
C LYS A 2 -22.46 7.22 -5.79
N LYS A 3 -21.90 7.77 -6.89
CA LYS A 3 -20.47 7.79 -7.20
C LYS A 3 -19.69 8.63 -6.17
N ASP A 4 -20.23 9.79 -5.79
CA ASP A 4 -19.59 10.69 -4.83
C ASP A 4 -19.54 10.10 -3.42
N ARG A 5 -20.54 9.33 -3.00
CA ARG A 5 -20.56 8.67 -1.69
C ARG A 5 -19.51 7.58 -1.56
N SER A 6 -19.29 6.76 -2.62
CA SER A 6 -18.28 5.71 -2.62
C SER A 6 -16.87 6.31 -2.55
N ALA A 7 -16.61 7.35 -3.34
CA ALA A 7 -15.32 8.04 -3.34
C ALA A 7 -15.05 8.73 -1.99
N LEU A 8 -16.06 9.36 -1.41
CA LEU A 8 -15.97 9.99 -0.09
C LEU A 8 -15.68 8.95 1.01
N LEU A 9 -16.34 7.80 0.98
CA LEU A 9 -16.08 6.68 1.91
C LEU A 9 -14.63 6.19 1.79
N THR A 10 -14.12 6.05 0.57
CA THR A 10 -12.73 5.63 0.34
C THR A 10 -11.74 6.67 0.86
N LEU A 11 -12.04 7.96 0.69
CA LEU A 11 -11.21 9.06 1.20
C LEU A 11 -11.17 9.07 2.73
N VAL A 12 -12.30 8.86 3.38
CA VAL A 12 -12.38 8.73 4.85
C VAL A 12 -11.62 7.50 5.33
N ALA A 13 -11.78 6.36 4.66
CA ALA A 13 -11.04 5.14 4.98
C ALA A 13 -9.52 5.34 4.85
N LEU A 14 -9.08 6.06 3.83
CA LEU A 14 -7.67 6.37 3.62
C LEU A 14 -7.13 7.31 4.72
N GLY A 15 -7.93 8.29 5.15
CA GLY A 15 -7.62 9.18 6.27
C GLY A 15 -7.48 8.40 7.58
N ILE A 16 -8.42 7.50 7.87
CA ILE A 16 -8.36 6.62 9.05
C ILE A 16 -7.11 5.74 8.99
N LEU A 17 -6.82 5.14 7.85
CA LEU A 17 -5.65 4.26 7.68
C LEU A 17 -4.34 5.03 7.89
N SER A 18 -4.23 6.27 7.40
CA SER A 18 -3.06 7.11 7.62
C SER A 18 -2.89 7.49 9.10
N ALA A 19 -3.97 7.81 9.80
CA ALA A 19 -3.96 8.08 11.23
C ALA A 19 -3.54 6.83 12.04
N VAL A 20 -4.06 5.66 11.69
CA VAL A 20 -3.67 4.39 12.31
C VAL A 20 -2.18 4.09 12.07
N LEU A 21 -1.68 4.28 10.86
CA LEU A 21 -0.26 4.08 10.55
C LEU A 21 0.64 5.00 11.38
N THR A 22 0.25 6.26 11.53
CA THR A 22 0.97 7.25 12.34
C THR A 22 0.95 6.84 13.83
N LEU A 23 -0.20 6.44 14.34
CA LEU A 23 -0.33 5.96 15.72
C LEU A 23 0.54 4.71 15.97
N LEU A 24 0.52 3.76 15.04
CA LEU A 24 1.34 2.55 15.11
C LEU A 24 2.84 2.89 15.09
N ALA A 25 3.27 3.91 14.34
CA ALA A 25 4.68 4.33 14.31
C ALA A 25 5.19 4.76 15.70
N PHE A 26 4.35 5.42 16.49
CA PHE A 26 4.70 5.84 17.86
C PHE A 26 4.54 4.71 18.88
N THR A 27 3.56 3.83 18.71
CA THR A 27 3.26 2.76 19.67
C THR A 27 3.98 1.45 19.37
N ALA A 28 4.65 1.32 18.24
CA ALA A 28 5.31 0.09 17.80
C ALA A 28 6.25 -0.53 18.87
N PRO A 29 7.12 0.21 19.57
CA PRO A 29 8.00 -0.39 20.57
C PRO A 29 7.22 -0.99 21.73
N PHE A 30 6.17 -0.31 22.18
CA PHE A 30 5.30 -0.78 23.25
C PHE A 30 4.55 -2.07 22.82
N LEU A 31 3.98 -2.05 21.62
CA LEU A 31 3.25 -3.19 21.08
C LEU A 31 4.14 -4.41 20.85
N ALA A 32 5.36 -4.21 20.35
CA ALA A 32 6.33 -5.30 20.14
C ALA A 32 6.73 -5.96 21.47
N ASN A 33 7.01 -5.18 22.51
CA ASN A 33 7.31 -5.70 23.83
C ASN A 33 6.10 -6.42 24.45
N TRP A 34 4.92 -5.82 24.37
CA TRP A 34 3.68 -6.43 24.84
C TRP A 34 3.40 -7.77 24.15
N PHE A 35 3.59 -7.82 22.83
CA PHE A 35 3.40 -9.05 22.05
C PHE A 35 4.33 -10.17 22.54
N VAL A 36 5.64 -9.88 22.69
CA VAL A 36 6.64 -10.85 23.11
C VAL A 36 6.37 -11.36 24.54
N THR A 37 5.98 -10.49 25.44
CA THR A 37 5.65 -10.89 26.83
C THR A 37 4.37 -11.71 26.90
N THR A 38 3.33 -11.32 26.19
CA THR A 38 2.03 -11.99 26.20
C THR A 38 2.09 -13.40 25.58
N PHE A 39 2.83 -13.53 24.49
CA PHE A 39 2.95 -14.81 23.76
C PHE A 39 4.19 -15.64 24.14
N HIS A 40 4.89 -15.25 25.21
CA HIS A 40 6.08 -15.97 25.74
C HIS A 40 7.14 -16.23 24.67
N ARG A 41 7.36 -15.26 23.77
CA ARG A 41 8.35 -15.36 22.70
C ARG A 41 9.73 -14.89 23.17
N PRO A 42 10.82 -15.37 22.52
CA PRO A 42 12.16 -14.90 22.84
C PRO A 42 12.28 -13.38 22.64
N VAL A 43 12.88 -12.68 23.61
CA VAL A 43 13.08 -11.22 23.58
C VAL A 43 13.88 -10.77 22.35
N GLY A 44 14.74 -11.65 21.79
CA GLY A 44 15.50 -11.40 20.57
C GLY A 44 14.65 -11.15 19.31
N ILE A 45 13.33 -11.43 19.33
CA ILE A 45 12.42 -11.16 18.23
C ILE A 45 11.98 -9.69 18.17
N VAL A 46 12.02 -8.96 19.30
CA VAL A 46 11.62 -7.54 19.36
C VAL A 46 12.38 -6.68 18.35
N PRO A 47 13.72 -6.70 18.27
CA PRO A 47 14.44 -5.92 17.29
C PRO A 47 14.09 -6.31 15.85
N VAL A 48 13.83 -7.58 15.55
CA VAL A 48 13.41 -8.02 14.22
C VAL A 48 12.07 -7.40 13.83
N ILE A 49 11.09 -7.43 14.73
CA ILE A 49 9.77 -6.82 14.51
C ILE A 49 9.91 -5.33 14.28
N LEU A 50 10.65 -4.62 15.13
CA LEU A 50 10.79 -3.16 15.05
C LEU A 50 11.56 -2.75 13.79
N THR A 51 12.68 -3.39 13.50
CA THR A 51 13.47 -3.08 12.29
C THR A 51 12.64 -3.30 11.03
N THR A 52 11.91 -4.40 10.94
CA THR A 52 11.03 -4.70 9.81
C THR A 52 9.92 -3.66 9.69
N PHE A 53 9.27 -3.32 10.80
CA PHE A 53 8.20 -2.33 10.82
C PHE A 53 8.67 -0.95 10.35
N TYR A 54 9.77 -0.44 10.92
CA TYR A 54 10.31 0.87 10.54
C TYR A 54 10.90 0.89 9.13
N ALA A 55 11.43 -0.23 8.64
CA ALA A 55 11.88 -0.35 7.26
C ALA A 55 10.73 -0.28 6.26
N ILE A 56 9.55 -0.81 6.59
CA ILE A 56 8.35 -0.80 5.71
C ILE A 56 7.58 0.51 5.81
N LEU A 57 7.66 1.21 6.92
CA LEU A 57 6.89 2.44 7.19
C LEU A 57 6.96 3.48 6.05
N PRO A 58 8.13 3.85 5.48
CA PRO A 58 8.21 4.81 4.39
C PRO A 58 7.53 4.31 3.12
N PHE A 59 7.59 3.01 2.83
CA PHE A 59 6.91 2.42 1.67
C PHE A 59 5.39 2.45 1.85
N ALA A 60 4.90 2.12 3.04
CA ALA A 60 3.48 2.21 3.37
C ALA A 60 2.97 3.65 3.28
N ALA A 61 3.70 4.62 3.81
CA ALA A 61 3.37 6.04 3.70
C ALA A 61 3.36 6.49 2.23
N GLY A 62 4.32 6.06 1.43
CA GLY A 62 4.37 6.34 -0.01
C GLY A 62 3.17 5.79 -0.77
N VAL A 63 2.75 4.58 -0.45
CA VAL A 63 1.52 3.96 -1.01
C VAL A 63 0.28 4.80 -0.66
N LEU A 64 0.14 5.21 0.60
CA LEU A 64 -0.99 6.05 1.05
C LEU A 64 -1.04 7.39 0.30
N VAL A 65 0.09 8.05 0.13
CA VAL A 65 0.18 9.32 -0.64
C VAL A 65 -0.20 9.12 -2.10
N CYS A 66 0.28 8.03 -2.73
CA CYS A 66 -0.07 7.73 -4.12
C CYS A 66 -1.58 7.43 -4.27
N LEU A 67 -2.16 6.66 -3.34
CA LEU A 67 -3.59 6.35 -3.34
C LEU A 67 -4.43 7.61 -3.10
N TRP A 68 -3.99 8.51 -2.22
CA TRP A 68 -4.65 9.79 -2.01
C TRP A 68 -4.70 10.61 -3.29
N LYS A 69 -3.57 10.77 -3.97
CA LYS A 69 -3.49 11.49 -5.26
C LYS A 69 -4.35 10.84 -6.33
N LEU A 70 -4.30 9.51 -6.44
CA LEU A 70 -5.12 8.75 -7.38
C LEU A 70 -6.60 8.99 -7.13
N LEU A 71 -7.04 8.99 -5.88
CA LEU A 71 -8.43 9.22 -5.51
C LEU A 71 -8.87 10.66 -5.81
N CYS A 72 -8.02 11.66 -5.54
CA CYS A 72 -8.29 13.05 -5.92
C CYS A 72 -8.47 13.22 -7.43
N ASN A 73 -7.63 12.56 -8.23
CA ASN A 73 -7.75 12.58 -9.69
C ASN A 73 -9.05 11.92 -10.18
N ILE A 74 -9.46 10.81 -9.54
CA ILE A 74 -10.73 10.14 -9.85
C ILE A 74 -11.93 11.03 -9.53
N LEU A 75 -11.86 11.79 -8.43
CA LEU A 75 -12.93 12.74 -8.04
C LEU A 75 -13.04 13.93 -8.99
N SER A 76 -11.94 14.36 -9.60
CA SER A 76 -11.92 15.43 -10.61
C SER A 76 -12.29 14.96 -12.03
N GLU A 77 -12.84 13.76 -12.17
CA GLU A 77 -13.27 13.11 -13.42
C GLU A 77 -12.13 12.72 -14.40
N ASP A 78 -10.88 12.99 -14.06
CA ASP A 78 -9.70 12.58 -14.83
C ASP A 78 -9.22 11.17 -14.44
N VAL A 79 -10.08 10.18 -14.70
CA VAL A 79 -9.82 8.78 -14.27
C VAL A 79 -8.74 8.13 -15.14
N PHE A 80 -8.87 8.21 -16.46
CA PHE A 80 -7.97 7.55 -17.42
C PHE A 80 -6.94 8.53 -17.96
N THR A 81 -5.88 8.75 -17.15
CA THR A 81 -4.76 9.62 -17.49
C THR A 81 -3.43 8.90 -17.29
N GLU A 82 -2.41 9.29 -18.04
CA GLU A 82 -1.06 8.79 -17.84
C GLU A 82 -0.54 9.03 -16.41
N THR A 83 -0.97 10.11 -15.77
CA THR A 83 -0.60 10.42 -14.38
C THR A 83 -1.07 9.32 -13.44
N ASN A 84 -2.30 8.83 -13.59
CA ASN A 84 -2.84 7.75 -12.79
C ASN A 84 -2.12 6.41 -13.04
N VAL A 85 -1.74 6.14 -14.29
CA VAL A 85 -0.91 4.97 -14.63
C VAL A 85 0.45 5.05 -13.96
N ARG A 86 1.09 6.24 -13.92
CA ARG A 86 2.36 6.45 -13.20
C ARG A 86 2.22 6.25 -11.70
N LEU A 87 1.15 6.77 -11.08
CA LEU A 87 0.87 6.56 -9.66
C LEU A 87 0.72 5.08 -9.33
N LEU A 88 -0.06 4.33 -10.12
CA LEU A 88 -0.21 2.89 -9.95
C LEU A 88 1.10 2.13 -10.15
N ARG A 89 1.95 2.57 -11.08
CA ARG A 89 3.31 2.01 -11.26
C ARG A 89 4.14 2.21 -10.00
N THR A 90 4.13 3.42 -9.43
CA THR A 90 4.86 3.76 -8.20
C THR A 90 4.37 2.91 -7.03
N VAL A 91 3.06 2.76 -6.85
CA VAL A 91 2.48 1.87 -5.84
C VAL A 91 2.98 0.43 -6.01
N GLY A 92 3.00 -0.07 -7.24
CA GLY A 92 3.51 -1.41 -7.55
C GLY A 92 4.99 -1.59 -7.15
N PHE A 93 5.85 -0.59 -7.39
CA PHE A 93 7.24 -0.61 -6.95
C PHE A 93 7.39 -0.56 -5.43
N LEU A 94 6.64 0.31 -4.75
CA LEU A 94 6.68 0.42 -3.29
C LEU A 94 6.25 -0.89 -2.63
N LEU A 95 5.18 -1.52 -3.12
CA LEU A 95 4.72 -2.82 -2.62
C LEU A 95 5.72 -3.94 -2.92
N PHE A 96 6.39 -3.92 -4.06
CA PHE A 96 7.43 -4.89 -4.39
C PHE A 96 8.59 -4.83 -3.40
N PHE A 97 9.09 -3.63 -3.08
CA PHE A 97 10.14 -3.47 -2.07
C PHE A 97 9.68 -3.88 -0.67
N ALA A 98 8.44 -3.54 -0.30
CA ALA A 98 7.86 -4.01 0.97
C ALA A 98 7.79 -5.55 1.02
N THR A 99 7.44 -6.20 -0.09
CA THR A 99 7.45 -7.67 -0.20
C THR A 99 8.83 -8.25 0.04
N LEU A 100 9.88 -7.64 -0.53
CA LEU A 100 11.27 -8.09 -0.32
C LEU A 100 11.70 -7.94 1.14
N ILE A 101 11.34 -6.83 1.79
CA ILE A 101 11.63 -6.62 3.21
C ILE A 101 10.95 -7.68 4.07
N PHE A 102 9.68 -7.98 3.83
CA PHE A 102 8.95 -9.06 4.53
C PHE A 102 9.57 -10.44 4.27
N ALA A 103 9.99 -10.71 3.02
CA ALA A 103 10.63 -11.98 2.69
C ALA A 103 11.95 -12.17 3.45
N VAL A 104 12.78 -11.13 3.51
CA VAL A 104 14.03 -11.17 4.29
C VAL A 104 13.75 -11.32 5.78
N ALA A 105 12.81 -10.57 6.33
CA ALA A 105 12.40 -10.68 7.73
C ALA A 105 11.83 -12.05 8.08
N GLY A 106 11.22 -12.72 7.11
CA GLY A 106 10.67 -14.07 7.23
C GLY A 106 11.70 -15.13 7.61
N PHE A 107 12.97 -14.97 7.21
CA PHE A 107 14.07 -15.87 7.62
C PHE A 107 14.37 -15.77 9.12
N PHE A 108 14.10 -14.63 9.74
CA PHE A 108 14.31 -14.43 11.17
C PHE A 108 13.04 -14.73 11.99
N TYR A 109 11.87 -14.48 11.41
CA TYR A 109 10.59 -14.73 12.05
C TYR A 109 9.54 -15.18 11.03
N MET A 110 9.26 -16.48 11.03
CA MET A 110 8.42 -17.16 10.03
C MET A 110 7.09 -16.45 9.67
N PRO A 111 6.33 -15.84 10.60
CA PRO A 111 5.09 -15.13 10.23
C PRO A 111 5.25 -14.03 9.18
N PHE A 112 6.45 -13.45 9.04
CA PHE A 112 6.71 -12.47 8.00
C PHE A 112 6.69 -13.06 6.58
N PHE A 113 6.92 -14.36 6.39
CA PHE A 113 6.72 -15.00 5.10
C PHE A 113 5.26 -14.96 4.65
N LEU A 114 4.32 -15.14 5.58
CA LEU A 114 2.90 -15.01 5.26
C LEU A 114 2.58 -13.59 4.78
N LEU A 115 3.11 -12.57 5.46
CA LEU A 115 2.96 -11.18 5.05
C LEU A 115 3.63 -10.90 3.69
N ALA A 116 4.79 -11.51 3.41
CA ALA A 116 5.45 -11.41 2.11
C ALA A 116 4.58 -11.97 0.98
N VAL A 117 3.96 -13.14 1.18
CA VAL A 117 3.05 -13.75 0.20
C VAL A 117 1.83 -12.85 -0.02
N CYS A 118 1.21 -12.33 1.03
CA CYS A 118 0.09 -11.41 0.92
C CYS A 118 0.48 -10.13 0.17
N ALA A 119 1.63 -9.54 0.49
CA ALA A 119 2.13 -8.33 -0.17
C ALA A 119 2.46 -8.59 -1.65
N ALA A 120 3.04 -9.75 -1.99
CA ALA A 120 3.29 -10.18 -3.36
C ALA A 120 1.97 -10.28 -4.15
N PHE A 121 0.94 -10.89 -3.55
CA PHE A 121 -0.36 -11.02 -4.18
C PHE A 121 -1.00 -9.66 -4.46
N ILE A 122 -0.96 -8.74 -3.49
CA ILE A 122 -1.44 -7.35 -3.67
C ILE A 122 -0.64 -6.64 -4.77
N THR A 123 0.68 -6.83 -4.82
CA THR A 123 1.54 -6.27 -5.88
C THR A 123 1.11 -6.73 -7.27
N LEU A 124 0.75 -8.01 -7.42
CA LEU A 124 0.24 -8.56 -8.69
C LEU A 124 -1.11 -7.94 -9.07
N ILE A 125 -2.03 -7.79 -8.10
CA ILE A 125 -3.33 -7.13 -8.34
C ILE A 125 -3.12 -5.70 -8.84
N VAL A 126 -2.27 -4.92 -8.16
CA VAL A 126 -1.96 -3.54 -8.56
C VAL A 126 -1.35 -3.50 -9.96
N ARG A 127 -0.50 -4.46 -10.32
CA ARG A 127 0.11 -4.56 -11.65
C ARG A 127 -0.94 -4.82 -12.73
N VAL A 128 -1.91 -5.69 -12.47
CA VAL A 128 -3.03 -5.96 -13.39
C VAL A 128 -3.88 -4.71 -13.55
N VAL A 129 -4.26 -4.05 -12.45
CA VAL A 129 -5.05 -2.80 -12.48
C VAL A 129 -4.32 -1.73 -13.27
N LYS A 130 -3.02 -1.54 -13.03
CA LYS A 130 -2.18 -0.59 -13.80
C LYS A 130 -2.23 -0.88 -15.30
N ASN A 131 -2.13 -2.15 -15.71
CA ASN A 131 -2.17 -2.52 -17.12
C ASN A 131 -3.55 -2.26 -17.74
N CYS A 132 -4.63 -2.50 -16.99
CA CYS A 132 -5.98 -2.15 -17.43
C CYS A 132 -6.16 -0.63 -17.62
N PHE A 133 -5.63 0.18 -16.70
CA PHE A 133 -5.64 1.64 -16.82
C PHE A 133 -4.83 2.11 -18.04
N ALA A 134 -3.65 1.54 -18.27
CA ALA A 134 -2.82 1.88 -19.43
C ALA A 134 -3.55 1.58 -20.74
N ALA A 135 -4.21 0.42 -20.84
CA ALA A 135 -5.00 0.07 -22.02
C ALA A 135 -6.19 1.03 -22.21
N ALA A 136 -6.86 1.42 -21.12
CA ALA A 136 -7.98 2.38 -21.18
C ALA A 136 -7.54 3.78 -21.62
N VAL A 137 -6.34 4.22 -21.23
CA VAL A 137 -5.76 5.50 -21.67
C VAL A 137 -5.53 5.48 -23.17
N VAL A 138 -4.93 4.42 -23.70
CA VAL A 138 -4.69 4.27 -25.16
C VAL A 138 -6.01 4.31 -25.94
N LEU A 139 -7.02 3.57 -25.49
CA LEU A 139 -8.34 3.57 -26.14
C LEU A 139 -9.03 4.95 -26.10
N LYS A 140 -8.86 5.69 -25.02
CA LYS A 140 -9.38 7.05 -24.90
C LYS A 140 -8.71 7.98 -25.91
N ASP A 141 -7.38 7.93 -26.04
CA ASP A 141 -6.63 8.76 -26.97
C ASP A 141 -6.99 8.43 -28.42
N GLU A 142 -7.14 7.14 -28.79
CA GLU A 142 -7.59 6.72 -30.13
C GLU A 142 -9.00 7.22 -30.42
N ASN A 143 -9.92 7.19 -29.47
CA ASN A 143 -11.29 7.66 -29.63
C ASN A 143 -11.34 9.18 -29.79
N ASP A 144 -10.51 9.94 -29.09
CA ASP A 144 -10.43 11.39 -29.21
C ASP A 144 -9.81 11.81 -30.57
N MET A 145 -8.96 10.99 -31.18
CA MET A 145 -8.40 11.22 -32.51
C MET A 145 -9.37 10.92 -33.67
N THR A 146 -10.40 10.11 -33.44
CA THR A 146 -11.36 9.72 -34.47
C THR A 146 -12.50 10.71 -34.67
N ILE A 147 -12.57 11.76 -33.88
CA ILE A 147 -13.54 12.86 -33.96
C ILE A 147 -12.90 14.06 -34.63
#